data_068f221814a8cd5a76930f36c01dca81
#
_entry.id   068f221814a8cd5a76930f36c01dca81
#
_cell.length_a   1.000
_cell.length_b   1.000
_cell.length_c   1.000
_cell.angle_alpha   90.00
_cell.angle_beta   90.00
_cell.angle_gamma   90.00
#
_symmetry.space_group_name_H-M   'P 1'
#
loop_
_entity.id
_entity.type
_entity.pdbx_description
1 polymer ?
#
loop_
_entity_poly.entity_id
_entity_poly.type
_entity_poly.pdbx_seq_one_letter_code
_entity_poly.pdbx_strand_id
1 'polypeptide(L)'
;MNGLMLCSGSRSITREELAMIPTPAPTATWRPVPHQEVAELAVYESQKRGWHIVSEDYGLGSGDSKMFGVLRFSPHGRADFTRALGIRNSHDKTLPVGLTAGVNILICSNLAFSGEIVIHRRHTSGIELQGLMGGVFDKLEASFIRLERNADGLKLKAISIDDARRITVVAAEMKAIPSQDILTVLSEFRHPRHEEFKDRTLWSLLNAFTETAKKYSPPRFDLCQRKLSALFKLDE
;
A
#
# COMPACT_ATOMS: atom_id res chain seq x y z
N MET A 1 3.81 -17.36 7.58
CA MET A 1 3.12 -16.17 8.13
C MET A 1 3.48 -14.99 7.25
N ASN A 2 2.59 -14.64 6.31
CA ASN A 2 2.75 -13.48 5.40
C ASN A 2 1.93 -12.32 5.95
N GLY A 3 2.25 -11.88 7.17
CA GLY A 3 1.57 -10.75 7.80
C GLY A 3 1.94 -9.41 7.18
N LEU A 4 1.10 -8.40 7.37
CA LEU A 4 1.48 -6.99 7.23
C LEU A 4 2.80 -6.79 7.98
N MET A 5 3.82 -6.25 7.29
CA MET A 5 5.10 -6.04 7.97
C MET A 5 4.93 -4.98 9.03
N LEU A 6 4.92 -5.48 10.26
CA LEU A 6 4.89 -4.65 11.45
C LEU A 6 6.26 -4.01 11.61
N CYS A 7 6.31 -2.74 11.31
CA CYS A 7 7.47 -1.93 11.57
C CYS A 7 7.55 -1.61 13.06
N SER A 8 8.75 -1.31 13.56
CA SER A 8 8.98 -1.00 14.96
C SER A 8 7.94 -0.02 15.53
N GLY A 9 7.27 -0.42 16.60
CA GLY A 9 6.23 0.37 17.26
C GLY A 9 4.79 0.13 16.79
N SER A 10 4.55 -0.78 15.85
CA SER A 10 3.20 -1.21 15.46
C SER A 10 2.92 -2.61 16.00
N ARG A 11 1.66 -2.90 16.36
CA ARG A 11 1.21 -4.23 16.73
C ARG A 11 0.22 -4.79 15.72
N SER A 12 0.27 -6.10 15.49
CA SER A 12 -0.75 -6.80 14.69
C SER A 12 -2.06 -6.87 15.46
N ILE A 13 -3.15 -6.80 14.71
CA ILE A 13 -4.50 -6.88 15.26
C ILE A 13 -5.41 -7.56 14.24
N THR A 14 -6.40 -8.31 14.70
CA THR A 14 -7.43 -8.86 13.83
C THR A 14 -8.55 -7.84 13.59
N ARG A 15 -9.40 -8.10 12.60
CA ARG A 15 -10.54 -7.23 12.32
C ARG A 15 -11.53 -7.22 13.50
N GLU A 16 -11.74 -8.35 14.15
CA GLU A 16 -12.59 -8.49 15.31
C GLU A 16 -12.06 -7.69 16.51
N GLU A 17 -10.75 -7.69 16.71
CA GLU A 17 -10.11 -6.92 17.78
C GLU A 17 -10.15 -5.42 17.52
N LEU A 18 -10.29 -4.96 16.26
CA LEU A 18 -10.49 -3.53 15.95
C LEU A 18 -11.75 -2.96 16.60
N ALA A 19 -12.75 -3.80 16.88
CA ALA A 19 -13.96 -3.41 17.60
C ALA A 19 -13.68 -2.93 19.04
N MET A 20 -12.59 -3.42 19.63
CA MET A 20 -12.20 -3.08 21.00
C MET A 20 -11.43 -1.77 21.10
N ILE A 21 -11.04 -1.17 19.96
CA ILE A 21 -10.29 0.08 19.94
C ILE A 21 -11.24 1.26 20.16
N PRO A 22 -11.07 2.01 21.26
CA PRO A 22 -11.96 3.12 21.55
C PRO A 22 -11.92 4.20 20.45
N THR A 23 -13.10 4.59 19.97
CA THR A 23 -13.22 5.72 19.06
C THR A 23 -13.37 7.00 19.88
N PRO A 24 -12.54 8.03 19.67
CA PRO A 24 -12.62 9.28 20.41
C PRO A 24 -13.99 9.96 20.26
N ALA A 25 -14.38 10.76 21.23
CA ALA A 25 -15.59 11.56 21.14
C ALA A 25 -15.51 12.58 19.98
N PRO A 26 -16.59 12.81 19.23
CA PRO A 26 -16.61 13.81 18.18
C PRO A 26 -16.48 15.23 18.76
N THR A 27 -15.96 16.15 17.93
CA THR A 27 -15.96 17.59 18.20
C THR A 27 -16.88 18.33 17.22
N ALA A 28 -17.04 19.63 17.36
CA ALA A 28 -17.88 20.43 16.47
C ALA A 28 -17.49 20.30 14.97
N THR A 29 -16.19 20.08 14.68
CA THR A 29 -15.68 20.05 13.30
C THR A 29 -15.07 18.70 12.90
N TRP A 30 -15.00 17.74 13.82
CA TRP A 30 -14.34 16.46 13.58
C TRP A 30 -15.18 15.30 14.13
N ARG A 31 -15.45 14.34 13.26
CA ARG A 31 -16.18 13.12 13.60
C ARG A 31 -15.28 11.92 13.26
N PRO A 32 -14.67 11.28 14.27
CA PRO A 32 -13.82 10.11 14.04
C PRO A 32 -14.65 8.95 13.51
N VAL A 33 -14.04 8.19 12.60
CA VAL A 33 -14.61 6.94 12.09
C VAL A 33 -13.95 5.79 12.83
N PRO A 34 -14.69 4.84 13.40
CA PRO A 34 -14.13 3.64 14.02
C PRO A 34 -13.22 2.89 13.05
N HIS A 35 -12.09 2.38 13.54
CA HIS A 35 -11.18 1.58 12.71
C HIS A 35 -11.90 0.36 12.12
N GLN A 36 -12.70 -0.31 12.91
CA GLN A 36 -13.52 -1.45 12.49
C GLN A 36 -14.46 -1.08 11.34
N GLU A 37 -15.17 0.04 11.42
CA GLU A 37 -16.12 0.46 10.39
C GLU A 37 -15.46 0.61 9.03
N VAL A 38 -14.26 1.20 8.98
CA VAL A 38 -13.49 1.33 7.73
C VAL A 38 -13.09 -0.02 7.16
N ALA A 39 -12.63 -0.94 8.02
CA ALA A 39 -12.24 -2.28 7.62
C ALA A 39 -13.44 -3.10 7.12
N GLU A 40 -14.55 -3.10 7.85
CA GLU A 40 -15.77 -3.82 7.49
C GLU A 40 -16.38 -3.32 6.19
N LEU A 41 -16.44 -2.02 5.98
CA LEU A 41 -16.93 -1.44 4.72
C LEU A 41 -16.03 -1.82 3.54
N ALA A 42 -14.71 -1.85 3.72
CA ALA A 42 -13.79 -2.27 2.68
C ALA A 42 -13.97 -3.75 2.33
N VAL A 43 -14.15 -4.62 3.32
CA VAL A 43 -14.46 -6.05 3.13
C VAL A 43 -15.81 -6.22 2.43
N TYR A 44 -16.85 -5.57 2.93
CA TYR A 44 -18.21 -5.66 2.36
C TYR A 44 -18.24 -5.24 0.88
N GLU A 45 -17.67 -4.08 0.55
CA GLU A 45 -17.66 -3.60 -0.84
C GLU A 45 -16.81 -4.47 -1.77
N SER A 46 -15.72 -5.05 -1.26
CA SER A 46 -14.91 -6.03 -2.01
C SER A 46 -15.73 -7.27 -2.34
N GLN A 47 -16.41 -7.86 -1.34
CA GLN A 47 -17.24 -9.04 -1.50
C GLN A 47 -18.43 -8.80 -2.44
N LYS A 48 -19.09 -7.65 -2.31
CA LYS A 48 -20.20 -7.23 -3.17
C LYS A 48 -19.82 -7.18 -4.66
N ARG A 49 -18.54 -6.91 -4.96
CA ARG A 49 -18.00 -6.91 -6.33
C ARG A 49 -17.41 -8.24 -6.77
N GLY A 50 -17.55 -9.27 -5.97
CA GLY A 50 -16.99 -10.59 -6.24
C GLY A 50 -15.46 -10.65 -6.11
N TRP A 51 -14.84 -9.67 -5.45
CA TRP A 51 -13.41 -9.73 -5.15
C TRP A 51 -13.19 -10.69 -3.99
N HIS A 52 -12.61 -11.84 -4.28
CA HIS A 52 -12.40 -12.89 -3.30
C HIS A 52 -11.17 -12.58 -2.44
N ILE A 53 -11.38 -12.29 -1.16
CA ILE A 53 -10.32 -11.96 -0.20
C ILE A 53 -9.68 -13.28 0.24
N VAL A 54 -8.35 -13.40 0.07
CA VAL A 54 -7.55 -14.56 0.50
C VAL A 54 -6.80 -14.30 1.80
N SER A 55 -6.51 -13.06 2.11
CA SER A 55 -5.97 -12.67 3.42
C SER A 55 -6.27 -11.21 3.73
N GLU A 56 -6.39 -10.93 5.00
CA GLU A 56 -6.47 -9.59 5.55
C GLU A 56 -5.48 -9.45 6.71
N ASP A 57 -4.78 -8.33 6.73
CA ASP A 57 -3.82 -8.00 7.77
C ASP A 57 -4.06 -6.58 8.25
N TYR A 58 -4.03 -6.36 9.56
CA TYR A 58 -4.17 -5.04 10.17
C TYR A 58 -3.05 -4.78 11.17
N GLY A 59 -2.63 -3.53 11.24
CA GLY A 59 -1.64 -3.05 12.19
C GLY A 59 -2.06 -1.73 12.82
N LEU A 60 -1.79 -1.59 14.11
CA LEU A 60 -2.00 -0.37 14.88
C LEU A 60 -0.66 0.25 15.29
N GLY A 61 -0.56 1.55 15.16
CA GLY A 61 0.59 2.35 15.58
C GLY A 61 0.19 3.58 16.38
N SER A 62 1.18 4.23 16.99
CA SER A 62 1.01 5.47 17.76
C SER A 62 -0.05 5.36 18.86
N GLY A 63 0.06 4.34 19.74
CA GLY A 63 -0.89 4.13 20.83
C GLY A 63 -2.30 3.84 20.33
N ASP A 64 -2.41 2.99 19.33
CA ASP A 64 -3.66 2.54 18.70
C ASP A 64 -4.44 3.64 17.97
N SER A 65 -3.85 4.82 17.80
CA SER A 65 -4.51 5.95 17.13
C SER A 65 -4.45 5.87 15.59
N LYS A 66 -3.59 5.03 15.02
CA LYS A 66 -3.42 4.87 13.56
C LYS A 66 -3.59 3.42 13.14
N MET A 67 -4.49 3.18 12.21
CA MET A 67 -4.73 1.87 11.63
C MET A 67 -4.26 1.84 10.17
N PHE A 68 -3.54 0.77 9.82
CA PHE A 68 -3.19 0.40 8.45
C PHE A 68 -3.64 -1.04 8.22
N GLY A 69 -4.23 -1.29 7.06
CA GLY A 69 -4.69 -2.62 6.70
C GLY A 69 -4.34 -2.94 5.24
N VAL A 70 -4.27 -4.22 4.94
CA VAL A 70 -4.11 -4.73 3.57
C VAL A 70 -5.06 -5.91 3.38
N LEU A 71 -5.93 -5.80 2.39
CA LEU A 71 -6.69 -6.94 1.87
C LEU A 71 -5.97 -7.46 0.62
N ARG A 72 -5.74 -8.77 0.55
CA ARG A 72 -5.20 -9.43 -0.65
C ARG A 72 -6.28 -10.27 -1.28
N PHE A 73 -6.38 -10.16 -2.60
CA PHE A 73 -7.40 -10.85 -3.36
C PHE A 73 -6.83 -12.10 -4.05
N SER A 74 -7.69 -13.05 -4.38
CA SER A 74 -7.29 -14.22 -5.15
C SER A 74 -6.71 -13.81 -6.52
N PRO A 75 -5.83 -14.65 -7.10
CA PRO A 75 -5.34 -14.42 -8.45
C PRO A 75 -6.50 -14.28 -9.44
N HIS A 76 -6.45 -13.26 -10.29
CA HIS A 76 -7.44 -13.02 -11.33
C HIS A 76 -6.80 -13.26 -12.70
N GLY A 77 -6.55 -14.55 -13.01
CA GLY A 77 -5.93 -14.96 -14.26
C GLY A 77 -4.42 -14.66 -14.40
N ARG A 78 -3.75 -14.28 -13.31
CA ARG A 78 -2.31 -13.97 -13.28
C ARG A 78 -1.57 -14.86 -12.28
N ALA A 79 -0.34 -15.27 -12.65
CA ALA A 79 0.52 -16.12 -11.82
C ALA A 79 1.62 -15.35 -11.08
N ASP A 80 1.84 -14.08 -11.41
CA ASP A 80 2.99 -13.29 -10.95
C ASP A 80 2.63 -12.31 -9.81
N PHE A 81 1.46 -11.74 -9.83
CA PHE A 81 0.95 -10.91 -8.74
C PHE A 81 -0.57 -10.97 -8.61
N THR A 82 -1.08 -10.55 -7.47
CA THR A 82 -2.51 -10.39 -7.18
C THR A 82 -2.83 -8.96 -6.83
N ARG A 83 -4.09 -8.58 -6.94
CA ARG A 83 -4.58 -7.28 -6.47
C ARG A 83 -4.50 -7.21 -4.94
N ALA A 84 -4.20 -6.03 -4.43
CA ALA A 84 -4.23 -5.72 -3.00
C ALA A 84 -4.89 -4.36 -2.76
N LEU A 85 -5.62 -4.24 -1.65
CA LEU A 85 -6.22 -2.98 -1.22
C LEU A 85 -5.53 -2.52 0.06
N GLY A 86 -4.88 -1.38 0.01
CA GLY A 86 -4.35 -0.71 1.18
C GLY A 86 -5.43 0.14 1.85
N ILE A 87 -5.51 0.06 3.17
CA ILE A 87 -6.48 0.76 4.02
C ILE A 87 -5.74 1.57 5.06
N ARG A 88 -6.18 2.80 5.36
CA ARG A 88 -5.68 3.58 6.50
C ARG A 88 -6.78 4.39 7.15
N ASN A 89 -6.62 4.61 8.46
CA ASN A 89 -7.50 5.46 9.26
C ASN A 89 -6.72 6.02 10.46
N SER A 90 -7.15 7.15 11.02
CA SER A 90 -6.56 7.66 12.27
C SER A 90 -7.58 8.30 13.20
N HIS A 91 -7.34 8.16 14.50
CA HIS A 91 -8.10 8.79 15.59
C HIS A 91 -7.39 10.01 16.18
N ASP A 92 -6.20 10.38 15.65
CA ASP A 92 -5.39 11.53 16.11
C ASP A 92 -5.40 12.72 15.12
N LYS A 93 -6.31 12.73 14.16
CA LYS A 93 -6.48 13.78 13.12
C LYS A 93 -5.31 13.90 12.13
N THR A 94 -4.28 13.05 12.23
CA THR A 94 -3.07 13.16 11.39
C THR A 94 -3.26 12.60 9.99
N LEU A 95 -4.12 11.57 9.83
CA LEU A 95 -4.41 10.94 8.55
C LEU A 95 -5.91 10.94 8.26
N PRO A 96 -6.31 11.20 7.02
CA PRO A 96 -7.67 10.96 6.56
C PRO A 96 -7.92 9.46 6.37
N VAL A 97 -9.18 9.05 6.32
CA VAL A 97 -9.56 7.73 5.78
C VAL A 97 -9.00 7.64 4.36
N GLY A 98 -8.34 6.55 4.03
CA GLY A 98 -7.76 6.35 2.71
C GLY A 98 -7.81 4.90 2.28
N LEU A 99 -8.12 4.69 1.01
CA LEU A 99 -8.03 3.42 0.31
C LEU A 99 -7.15 3.59 -0.92
N THR A 100 -6.29 2.63 -1.21
CA THR A 100 -5.41 2.66 -2.38
C THR A 100 -5.33 1.29 -3.03
N ALA A 101 -5.32 1.27 -4.37
CA ALA A 101 -5.08 0.06 -5.14
C ALA A 101 -3.59 -0.32 -5.09
N GLY A 102 -3.30 -1.60 -5.07
CA GLY A 102 -1.95 -2.14 -5.08
C GLY A 102 -1.89 -3.51 -5.73
N VAL A 103 -0.67 -3.99 -5.96
CA VAL A 103 -0.37 -5.37 -6.34
C VAL A 103 0.48 -6.03 -5.28
N ASN A 104 0.18 -7.29 -5.00
CA ASN A 104 0.96 -8.15 -4.14
C ASN A 104 1.68 -9.18 -5.00
N ILE A 105 3.01 -9.18 -4.93
CA ILE A 105 3.85 -10.08 -5.71
C ILE A 105 3.89 -11.43 -4.99
N LEU A 106 3.42 -12.48 -5.67
CA LEU A 106 3.19 -13.79 -5.06
C LEU A 106 4.47 -14.47 -4.54
N ILE A 107 5.60 -14.23 -5.21
CA ILE A 107 6.86 -14.92 -4.91
C ILE A 107 7.56 -14.36 -3.67
N CYS A 108 7.56 -13.04 -3.52
CA CYS A 108 8.31 -12.36 -2.46
C CYS A 108 7.43 -11.59 -1.47
N SER A 109 6.12 -11.66 -1.63
CA SER A 109 5.13 -10.89 -0.83
C SER A 109 5.40 -9.38 -0.81
N ASN A 110 6.05 -8.84 -1.84
CA ASN A 110 6.22 -7.42 -2.00
C ASN A 110 4.89 -6.76 -2.36
N LEU A 111 4.60 -5.64 -1.73
CA LEU A 111 3.44 -4.82 -2.02
C LEU A 111 3.88 -3.57 -2.78
N ALA A 112 3.31 -3.33 -3.93
CA ALA A 112 3.44 -2.08 -4.67
C ALA A 112 2.05 -1.45 -4.80
N PHE A 113 1.90 -0.23 -4.30
CA PHE A 113 0.65 0.53 -4.38
C PHE A 113 0.75 1.62 -5.45
N SER A 114 -0.38 1.96 -6.07
CA SER A 114 -0.47 3.03 -7.07
C SER A 114 -0.07 4.41 -6.54
N GLY A 115 -0.02 4.58 -5.23
CA GLY A 115 0.19 5.89 -4.61
C GLY A 115 -1.07 6.78 -4.63
N GLU A 116 -2.02 6.49 -5.49
CA GLU A 116 -3.32 7.17 -5.51
C GLU A 116 -4.15 6.73 -4.32
N ILE A 117 -4.52 7.68 -3.48
CA ILE A 117 -5.48 7.47 -2.41
C ILE A 117 -6.86 7.82 -2.96
N VAL A 118 -7.63 6.80 -3.25
CA VAL A 118 -8.95 6.96 -3.89
C VAL A 118 -9.96 7.62 -2.97
N ILE A 119 -9.87 7.38 -1.65
CA ILE A 119 -10.56 8.21 -0.63
C ILE A 119 -9.50 9.03 0.10
N HIS A 120 -9.68 10.33 0.09
CA HIS A 120 -8.97 11.27 0.95
C HIS A 120 -10.01 12.13 1.67
N ARG A 121 -10.78 11.51 2.57
CA ARG A 121 -11.79 12.21 3.36
C ARG A 121 -11.28 12.47 4.75
N ARG A 122 -11.23 13.77 5.11
CA ARG A 122 -11.03 14.20 6.49
C ARG A 122 -12.27 13.84 7.29
N HIS A 123 -12.08 13.50 8.54
CA HIS A 123 -13.14 13.22 9.51
C HIS A 123 -13.90 14.51 9.86
N THR A 124 -14.71 15.03 8.93
CA THR A 124 -15.55 16.21 9.17
C THR A 124 -16.97 15.79 9.55
N SER A 125 -17.71 16.66 10.22
CA SER A 125 -19.14 16.47 10.48
C SER A 125 -19.87 16.27 9.16
N GLY A 126 -20.63 15.17 9.00
CA GLY A 126 -21.34 14.84 7.76
C GLY A 126 -20.64 13.87 6.83
N ILE A 127 -19.54 13.23 7.25
CA ILE A 127 -18.99 12.11 6.49
C ILE A 127 -19.97 10.92 6.59
N GLU A 128 -20.57 10.57 5.46
CA GLU A 128 -21.36 9.37 5.29
C GLU A 128 -20.52 8.37 4.47
N LEU A 129 -19.70 7.59 5.20
CA LEU A 129 -18.69 6.74 4.58
C LEU A 129 -19.32 5.67 3.69
N GLN A 130 -20.42 5.07 4.13
CA GLN A 130 -21.12 4.02 3.40
C GLN A 130 -21.63 4.50 2.04
N GLY A 131 -22.24 5.70 1.97
CA GLY A 131 -22.73 6.28 0.71
C GLY A 131 -21.62 6.62 -0.30
N LEU A 132 -20.39 6.85 0.19
CA LEU A 132 -19.25 7.17 -0.66
C LEU A 132 -18.54 5.93 -1.22
N MET A 133 -18.65 4.77 -0.55
CA MET A 133 -17.84 3.58 -0.86
C MET A 133 -18.10 3.03 -2.26
N GLY A 134 -19.34 3.04 -2.75
CA GLY A 134 -19.65 2.55 -4.09
C GLY A 134 -18.81 3.21 -5.19
N GLY A 135 -18.88 4.53 -5.30
CA GLY A 135 -18.10 5.28 -6.30
C GLY A 135 -16.58 5.24 -6.09
N VAL A 136 -16.14 4.97 -4.86
CA VAL A 136 -14.72 4.79 -4.56
C VAL A 136 -14.21 3.47 -5.11
N PHE A 137 -14.96 2.40 -4.91
CA PHE A 137 -14.58 1.08 -5.43
C PHE A 137 -14.59 1.00 -6.95
N ASP A 138 -15.43 1.79 -7.63
CA ASP A 138 -15.39 1.92 -9.09
C ASP A 138 -14.07 2.56 -9.55
N LYS A 139 -13.59 3.59 -8.83
CA LYS A 139 -12.27 4.18 -9.09
C LYS A 139 -11.12 3.21 -8.77
N LEU A 140 -11.25 2.40 -7.71
CA LEU A 140 -10.27 1.37 -7.38
C LEU A 140 -10.15 0.32 -8.49
N GLU A 141 -11.25 -0.11 -9.09
CA GLU A 141 -11.24 -1.03 -10.24
C GLU A 141 -10.42 -0.45 -11.41
N ALA A 142 -10.68 0.80 -11.78
CA ALA A 142 -9.90 1.47 -12.81
C ALA A 142 -8.41 1.62 -12.45
N SER A 143 -8.12 1.88 -11.17
CA SER A 143 -6.74 1.96 -10.67
C SER A 143 -6.02 0.62 -10.71
N PHE A 144 -6.70 -0.49 -10.40
CA PHE A 144 -6.13 -1.84 -10.57
C PHE A 144 -5.75 -2.13 -12.01
N ILE A 145 -6.63 -1.84 -12.97
CA ILE A 145 -6.37 -2.07 -14.39
C ILE A 145 -5.15 -1.25 -14.86
N ARG A 146 -5.06 0.03 -14.47
CA ARG A 146 -3.88 0.86 -14.79
C ARG A 146 -2.61 0.30 -14.19
N LEU A 147 -2.64 -0.03 -12.91
CA LEU A 147 -1.48 -0.54 -12.18
C LEU A 147 -0.95 -1.85 -12.78
N GLU A 148 -1.85 -2.78 -13.13
CA GLU A 148 -1.50 -4.03 -13.80
C GLU A 148 -0.82 -3.78 -15.14
N ARG A 149 -1.40 -2.91 -15.98
CA ARG A 149 -0.82 -2.52 -17.28
C ARG A 149 0.56 -1.87 -17.13
N ASN A 150 0.70 -0.96 -16.16
CA ASN A 150 1.96 -0.25 -15.94
C ASN A 150 3.04 -1.17 -15.36
N ALA A 151 2.67 -2.09 -14.45
CA ALA A 151 3.58 -3.12 -13.96
C ALA A 151 4.13 -4.00 -15.12
N ASP A 152 3.27 -4.40 -16.05
CA ASP A 152 3.71 -5.13 -17.25
C ASP A 152 4.64 -4.28 -18.12
N GLY A 153 4.34 -3.00 -18.29
CA GLY A 153 5.23 -2.08 -18.99
C GLY A 153 6.61 -1.94 -18.36
N LEU A 154 6.70 -1.98 -17.02
CA LEU A 154 7.98 -1.94 -16.31
C LEU A 154 8.81 -3.22 -16.50
N LYS A 155 8.16 -4.39 -16.66
CA LYS A 155 8.85 -5.67 -16.92
C LYS A 155 9.53 -5.70 -18.28
N LEU A 156 8.97 -4.99 -19.26
CA LEU A 156 9.51 -4.90 -20.63
C LEU A 156 10.66 -3.90 -20.76
N LYS A 157 10.87 -3.02 -19.78
CA LYS A 157 11.90 -1.97 -19.84
C LYS A 157 13.20 -2.43 -19.18
N ALA A 158 14.12 -2.95 -19.98
CA ALA A 158 15.47 -3.23 -19.53
C ALA A 158 16.21 -1.94 -19.17
N ILE A 159 17.04 -1.98 -18.12
CA ILE A 159 17.85 -0.85 -17.66
C ILE A 159 19.29 -1.28 -17.35
N SER A 160 20.23 -0.35 -17.52
CA SER A 160 21.63 -0.54 -17.13
C SER A 160 21.80 -0.37 -15.61
N ILE A 161 22.96 -0.80 -15.10
CA ILE A 161 23.37 -0.51 -13.72
C ILE A 161 23.49 1.00 -13.47
N ASP A 162 23.89 1.77 -14.45
CA ASP A 162 24.02 3.22 -14.32
C ASP A 162 22.64 3.92 -14.31
N ASP A 163 21.68 3.39 -15.07
CA ASP A 163 20.28 3.84 -14.96
C ASP A 163 19.72 3.57 -13.56
N ALA A 164 19.95 2.37 -13.04
CA ALA A 164 19.52 2.00 -11.69
C ALA A 164 20.14 2.92 -10.62
N ARG A 165 21.44 3.25 -10.75
CA ARG A 165 22.12 4.22 -9.87
C ARG A 165 21.46 5.58 -9.92
N ARG A 166 21.23 6.14 -11.13
CA ARG A 166 20.59 7.44 -11.31
C ARG A 166 19.19 7.47 -10.70
N ILE A 167 18.35 6.47 -11.00
CA ILE A 167 16.99 6.39 -10.46
C ILE A 167 17.01 6.28 -8.93
N THR A 168 17.94 5.50 -8.38
CA THR A 168 18.04 5.33 -6.92
C THR A 168 18.46 6.62 -6.21
N VAL A 169 19.37 7.41 -6.81
CA VAL A 169 19.75 8.72 -6.28
C VAL A 169 18.55 9.68 -6.34
N VAL A 170 17.85 9.75 -7.47
CA VAL A 170 16.63 10.58 -7.59
C VAL A 170 15.57 10.17 -6.55
N ALA A 171 15.39 8.87 -6.31
CA ALA A 171 14.47 8.40 -5.27
C ALA A 171 14.87 8.90 -3.86
N ALA A 172 16.16 8.98 -3.56
CA ALA A 172 16.65 9.52 -2.29
C ALA A 172 16.47 11.05 -2.22
N GLU A 173 16.75 11.79 -3.29
CA GLU A 173 16.52 13.24 -3.39
C GLU A 173 15.04 13.61 -3.20
N MET A 174 14.16 12.83 -3.81
CA MET A 174 12.71 12.94 -3.60
C MET A 174 12.27 12.50 -2.19
N LYS A 175 13.17 12.00 -1.35
CA LYS A 175 12.88 11.43 -0.03
C LYS A 175 11.89 10.23 -0.11
N ALA A 176 11.90 9.48 -1.20
CA ALA A 176 11.22 8.20 -1.28
C ALA A 176 11.91 7.18 -0.37
N ILE A 177 13.23 7.15 -0.38
CA ILE A 177 14.07 6.37 0.53
C ILE A 177 15.03 7.28 1.30
N PRO A 178 15.54 6.88 2.48
CA PRO A 178 16.68 7.53 3.11
C PRO A 178 17.95 7.35 2.27
N SER A 179 18.85 8.33 2.27
CA SER A 179 20.12 8.24 1.52
C SER A 179 20.99 7.05 1.92
N GLN A 180 20.94 6.64 3.18
CA GLN A 180 21.64 5.44 3.68
C GLN A 180 21.17 4.13 3.05
N ASP A 181 19.98 4.10 2.45
CA ASP A 181 19.40 2.91 1.83
C ASP A 181 19.76 2.77 0.33
N ILE A 182 20.44 3.77 -0.26
CA ILE A 182 20.87 3.73 -1.67
C ILE A 182 21.64 2.46 -1.98
N LEU A 183 22.66 2.14 -1.17
CA LEU A 183 23.47 0.95 -1.39
C LEU A 183 22.68 -0.36 -1.17
N THR A 184 21.74 -0.37 -0.26
CA THR A 184 20.86 -1.52 0.00
C THR A 184 19.99 -1.82 -1.22
N VAL A 185 19.33 -0.80 -1.80
CA VAL A 185 18.53 -0.95 -3.02
C VAL A 185 19.38 -1.43 -4.18
N LEU A 186 20.56 -0.82 -4.40
CA LEU A 186 21.45 -1.21 -5.50
C LEU A 186 22.03 -2.61 -5.32
N SER A 187 22.27 -3.05 -4.09
CA SER A 187 22.69 -4.42 -3.78
C SER A 187 21.59 -5.42 -4.11
N GLU A 188 20.36 -5.16 -3.67
CA GLU A 188 19.19 -6.00 -3.98
C GLU A 188 18.89 -6.07 -5.48
N PHE A 189 19.03 -4.95 -6.21
CA PHE A 189 18.89 -4.94 -7.68
C PHE A 189 19.95 -5.75 -8.41
N ARG A 190 21.21 -5.76 -7.92
CA ARG A 190 22.31 -6.51 -8.53
C ARG A 190 22.28 -8.00 -8.22
N HIS A 191 21.87 -8.31 -6.99
CA HIS A 191 21.85 -9.65 -6.40
C HIS A 191 20.48 -9.91 -5.77
N PRO A 192 19.41 -9.99 -6.57
CA PRO A 192 18.06 -10.18 -6.07
C PRO A 192 17.93 -11.54 -5.37
N ARG A 193 17.16 -11.56 -4.30
CA ARG A 193 16.88 -12.79 -3.54
C ARG A 193 16.02 -13.79 -4.32
N HIS A 194 15.29 -13.30 -5.32
CA HIS A 194 14.37 -14.10 -6.12
C HIS A 194 14.81 -14.12 -7.57
N GLU A 195 14.81 -15.32 -8.18
CA GLU A 195 15.26 -15.56 -9.57
C GLU A 195 14.52 -14.68 -10.58
N GLU A 196 13.23 -14.43 -10.34
CA GLU A 196 12.34 -13.66 -11.23
C GLU A 196 12.75 -12.19 -11.38
N PHE A 197 13.62 -11.69 -10.51
CA PHE A 197 14.13 -10.31 -10.57
C PHE A 197 15.55 -10.21 -11.10
N LYS A 198 16.13 -11.32 -11.58
CA LYS A 198 17.48 -11.32 -12.19
C LYS A 198 17.52 -10.54 -13.49
N ASP A 199 16.42 -10.48 -14.22
CA ASP A 199 16.30 -9.62 -15.39
C ASP A 199 16.36 -8.15 -14.94
N ARG A 200 17.34 -7.42 -15.46
CA ARG A 200 17.58 -6.02 -15.11
C ARG A 200 16.56 -5.11 -15.78
N THR A 201 15.37 -5.03 -15.20
CA THR A 201 14.27 -4.21 -15.69
C THR A 201 13.90 -3.13 -14.68
N LEU A 202 13.07 -2.18 -15.08
CA LEU A 202 12.47 -1.22 -14.13
C LEU A 202 11.62 -1.92 -13.07
N TRP A 203 10.97 -3.05 -13.42
CA TRP A 203 10.23 -3.86 -12.47
C TRP A 203 11.13 -4.45 -11.39
N SER A 204 12.27 -5.01 -11.77
CA SER A 204 13.25 -5.54 -10.81
C SER A 204 13.81 -4.46 -9.89
N LEU A 205 14.04 -3.24 -10.42
CA LEU A 205 14.46 -2.11 -9.60
C LEU A 205 13.35 -1.67 -8.63
N LEU A 206 12.10 -1.58 -9.07
CA LEU A 206 10.97 -1.28 -8.18
C LEU A 206 10.86 -2.32 -7.06
N ASN A 207 11.07 -3.61 -7.38
CA ASN A 207 11.06 -4.67 -6.38
C ASN A 207 12.23 -4.55 -5.38
N ALA A 208 13.41 -4.12 -5.81
CA ALA A 208 14.52 -3.84 -4.90
C ALA A 208 14.20 -2.70 -3.91
N PHE A 209 13.48 -1.67 -4.37
CA PHE A 209 12.97 -0.61 -3.48
C PHE A 209 11.94 -1.15 -2.48
N THR A 210 10.96 -1.91 -2.94
CA THR A 210 9.90 -2.43 -2.08
C THR A 210 10.44 -3.43 -1.07
N GLU A 211 11.41 -4.26 -1.44
CA GLU A 211 12.11 -5.16 -0.51
C GLU A 211 12.86 -4.36 0.57
N THR A 212 13.57 -3.31 0.17
CA THR A 212 14.28 -2.43 1.12
C THR A 212 13.30 -1.70 2.06
N ALA A 213 12.13 -1.31 1.55
CA ALA A 213 11.13 -0.58 2.31
C ALA A 213 10.40 -1.44 3.36
N LYS A 214 10.53 -2.76 3.31
CA LYS A 214 9.96 -3.69 4.31
C LYS A 214 10.29 -3.36 5.77
N LYS A 215 11.42 -2.72 6.03
CA LYS A 215 11.86 -2.30 7.37
C LYS A 215 11.27 -0.96 7.84
N TYR A 216 10.52 -0.25 6.98
CA TYR A 216 10.02 1.09 7.33
C TYR A 216 8.78 1.02 8.20
N SER A 217 8.58 2.05 9.04
CA SER A 217 7.33 2.23 9.79
C SER A 217 6.13 2.43 8.83
N PRO A 218 4.89 2.06 9.20
CA PRO A 218 3.74 2.17 8.30
C PRO A 218 3.57 3.55 7.66
N PRO A 219 3.70 4.70 8.39
CA PRO A 219 3.63 6.01 7.75
C PRO A 219 4.78 6.26 6.77
N ARG A 220 5.99 5.75 7.07
CA ARG A 220 7.15 5.88 6.19
C ARG A 220 7.02 4.98 4.97
N PHE A 221 6.46 3.78 5.13
CA PHE A 221 6.17 2.88 4.03
C PHE A 221 5.14 3.50 3.07
N ASP A 222 4.01 4.03 3.57
CA ASP A 222 3.01 4.75 2.77
C ASP A 222 3.63 5.91 1.97
N LEU A 223 4.46 6.74 2.62
CA LEU A 223 5.16 7.82 1.94
C LEU A 223 6.11 7.31 0.84
N CYS A 224 6.87 6.24 1.14
CA CYS A 224 7.77 5.60 0.18
C CYS A 224 6.99 5.11 -1.04
N GLN A 225 5.91 4.36 -0.84
CA GLN A 225 5.08 3.80 -1.91
C GLN A 225 4.51 4.90 -2.83
N ARG A 226 3.94 5.95 -2.28
CA ARG A 226 3.41 7.07 -3.08
C ARG A 226 4.48 7.74 -3.94
N LYS A 227 5.68 7.93 -3.41
CA LYS A 227 6.78 8.55 -4.14
C LYS A 227 7.38 7.62 -5.20
N LEU A 228 7.46 6.33 -4.91
CA LEU A 228 7.88 5.33 -5.89
C LEU A 228 6.83 5.19 -7.01
N SER A 229 5.53 5.22 -6.69
CA SER A 229 4.47 5.21 -7.70
C SER A 229 4.63 6.35 -8.70
N ALA A 230 4.84 7.57 -8.22
CA ALA A 230 5.09 8.73 -9.08
C ALA A 230 6.39 8.58 -9.89
N LEU A 231 7.48 8.11 -9.27
CA LEU A 231 8.78 7.92 -9.93
C LEU A 231 8.72 6.88 -11.06
N PHE A 232 8.00 5.79 -10.84
CA PHE A 232 7.85 4.68 -11.80
C PHE A 232 6.59 4.81 -12.67
N LYS A 233 5.81 5.88 -12.50
CA LYS A 233 4.58 6.17 -13.27
C LYS A 233 3.56 5.04 -13.20
N LEU A 234 3.34 4.50 -11.99
CA LEU A 234 2.40 3.40 -11.78
C LEU A 234 0.94 3.83 -11.85
N ASP A 235 0.65 5.11 -11.66
CA ASP A 235 -0.67 5.74 -11.58
C ASP A 235 -1.02 6.59 -12.83
N GLU A 236 -0.13 6.64 -13.83
CA GLU A 236 -0.36 7.27 -15.15
C GLU A 236 -0.95 6.24 -16.21
#